data_c2c250ac4557289bf373a22c6eb7f42f
#
_entry.id   c2c250ac4557289bf373a22c6eb7f42f
#
_cell.length_a   1.000
_cell.length_b   1.000
_cell.length_c   1.000
_cell.angle_alpha   90.00
_cell.angle_beta   90.00
_cell.angle_gamma   90.00
#
_symmetry.space_group_name_H-M   'P 1'
#
loop_
_entity.id
_entity.type
_entity.pdbx_description
1 polymer ?
#
loop_
_entity_poly.entity_id
_entity_poly.type
_entity_poly.pdbx_seq_one_letter_code
_entity_poly.pdbx_strand_id
1 'polypeptide(L)'
;MAWRIFYNAYFDRLWRYLLVVAHGNEDAAREALQAALVRVTRHVKVFDDESTFWSWLTVVARTAFADETKKQRRYLSFLDRFTSQASVELDGSTDPQTDEQLGKLLERHVKSLQPDEQHLVEQKYFKRRAVREIAGELQTTEKAVESKLSRIRKKLKDAMLAELNEPKD
;
A
#
# COMPACT_ATOMS: atom_id res chain seq x y z
N MET A 1 -14.49 8.30 -25.98
CA MET A 1 -13.07 8.33 -26.41
C MET A 1 -12.12 8.71 -25.26
N ALA A 2 -12.37 9.79 -24.53
CA ALA A 2 -11.50 10.25 -23.42
C ALA A 2 -11.29 9.22 -22.28
N TRP A 3 -12.34 8.49 -21.89
CA TRP A 3 -12.24 7.49 -20.84
C TRP A 3 -11.27 6.33 -21.16
N ARG A 4 -11.24 5.87 -22.42
CA ARG A 4 -10.31 4.82 -22.84
C ARG A 4 -8.86 5.30 -22.80
N ILE A 5 -8.60 6.56 -23.16
CA ILE A 5 -7.27 7.16 -23.10
C ILE A 5 -6.82 7.25 -21.65
N PHE A 6 -7.68 7.76 -20.76
CA PHE A 6 -7.42 7.82 -19.33
C PHE A 6 -7.12 6.43 -18.76
N TYR A 7 -7.97 5.44 -19.04
CA TYR A 7 -7.83 4.08 -18.55
C TYR A 7 -6.47 3.48 -18.96
N ASN A 8 -6.12 3.56 -20.25
CA ASN A 8 -4.87 3.01 -20.76
C ASN A 8 -3.62 3.72 -20.20
N ALA A 9 -3.72 5.01 -19.93
CA ALA A 9 -2.58 5.79 -19.44
C ALA A 9 -2.36 5.68 -17.93
N TYR A 10 -3.42 5.59 -17.13
CA TYR A 10 -3.33 5.78 -15.69
C TYR A 10 -3.80 4.60 -14.85
N PHE A 11 -4.55 3.64 -15.39
CA PHE A 11 -5.14 2.55 -14.60
C PHE A 11 -4.07 1.74 -13.87
N ASP A 12 -3.07 1.22 -14.58
CA ASP A 12 -2.02 0.39 -13.99
C ASP A 12 -1.18 1.16 -12.98
N ARG A 13 -0.89 2.42 -13.27
CA ARG A 13 -0.14 3.30 -12.37
C ARG A 13 -0.93 3.57 -11.10
N LEU A 14 -2.24 3.83 -11.22
CA LEU A 14 -3.14 4.08 -10.09
C LEU A 14 -3.35 2.81 -9.26
N TRP A 15 -3.48 1.67 -9.91
CA TRP A 15 -3.59 0.36 -9.26
C TRP A 15 -2.37 0.07 -8.39
N ARG A 16 -1.15 0.18 -8.95
CA ARG A 16 0.10 0.00 -8.19
C ARG A 16 0.20 0.96 -7.00
N TYR A 17 -0.15 2.22 -7.23
CA TYR A 17 -0.20 3.23 -6.16
C TYR A 17 -1.13 2.80 -5.03
N LEU A 18 -2.33 2.36 -5.33
CA LEU A 18 -3.31 1.93 -4.33
C LEU A 18 -2.89 0.64 -3.62
N LEU A 19 -2.24 -0.31 -4.30
CA LEU A 19 -1.68 -1.49 -3.66
C LEU A 19 -0.64 -1.13 -2.58
N VAL A 20 0.24 -0.16 -2.86
CA VAL A 20 1.21 0.32 -1.86
C VAL A 20 0.49 1.03 -0.72
N VAL A 21 -0.49 1.89 -1.00
CA VAL A 21 -1.32 2.56 0.02
C VAL A 21 -2.04 1.56 0.91
N ALA A 22 -2.57 0.49 0.31
CA ALA A 22 -3.29 -0.59 0.99
C ALA A 22 -2.39 -1.64 1.64
N HIS A 23 -1.05 -1.44 1.63
CA HIS A 23 -0.08 -2.41 2.17
C HIS A 23 -0.19 -3.82 1.55
N GLY A 24 -0.47 -3.91 0.26
CA GLY A 24 -0.64 -5.16 -0.47
C GLY A 24 -2.02 -5.82 -0.32
N ASN A 25 -2.94 -5.19 0.40
CA ASN A 25 -4.32 -5.68 0.48
C ASN A 25 -5.07 -5.33 -0.81
N GLU A 26 -5.22 -6.32 -1.69
CA GLU A 26 -5.84 -6.16 -3.01
C GLU A 26 -7.32 -5.81 -2.95
N ASP A 27 -8.07 -6.43 -2.05
CA ASP A 27 -9.50 -6.16 -1.94
C ASP A 27 -9.73 -4.70 -1.54
N ALA A 28 -8.99 -4.22 -0.53
CA ALA A 28 -9.04 -2.82 -0.13
C ALA A 28 -8.57 -1.87 -1.25
N ALA A 29 -7.54 -2.26 -2.00
CA ALA A 29 -7.05 -1.49 -3.15
C ALA A 29 -8.09 -1.46 -4.28
N ARG A 30 -8.76 -2.57 -4.57
CA ARG A 30 -9.80 -2.69 -5.61
C ARG A 30 -11.02 -1.85 -5.28
N GLU A 31 -11.51 -1.91 -4.04
CA GLU A 31 -12.63 -1.08 -3.59
C GLU A 31 -12.29 0.40 -3.66
N ALA A 32 -11.10 0.77 -3.20
CA ALA A 32 -10.61 2.14 -3.30
C ALA A 32 -10.45 2.62 -4.75
N LEU A 33 -9.97 1.76 -5.65
CA LEU A 33 -9.85 2.06 -7.08
C LEU A 33 -11.21 2.34 -7.70
N GLN A 34 -12.20 1.48 -7.47
CA GLN A 34 -13.56 1.69 -7.96
C GLN A 34 -14.15 3.01 -7.44
N ALA A 35 -14.02 3.26 -6.14
CA ALA A 35 -14.49 4.51 -5.53
C ALA A 35 -13.75 5.74 -6.09
N ALA A 36 -12.44 5.65 -6.33
CA ALA A 36 -11.65 6.72 -6.95
C ALA A 36 -12.09 6.99 -8.38
N LEU A 37 -12.29 5.96 -9.21
CA LEU A 37 -12.74 6.09 -10.59
C LEU A 37 -14.12 6.76 -10.68
N VAL A 38 -15.06 6.40 -9.80
CA VAL A 38 -16.37 7.05 -9.70
C VAL A 38 -16.22 8.54 -9.34
N ARG A 39 -15.29 8.88 -8.43
CA ARG A 39 -15.02 10.28 -8.06
C ARG A 39 -14.37 11.05 -9.21
N VAL A 40 -13.45 10.44 -9.94
CA VAL A 40 -12.83 11.04 -11.12
C VAL A 40 -13.88 11.42 -12.14
N THR A 41 -14.83 10.52 -12.49
CA THR A 41 -15.88 10.82 -13.47
C THR A 41 -16.78 12.01 -13.06
N ARG A 42 -16.94 12.24 -11.76
CA ARG A 42 -17.81 13.32 -11.23
C ARG A 42 -17.08 14.65 -11.04
N HIS A 43 -15.78 14.62 -10.80
CA HIS A 43 -15.03 15.79 -10.33
C HIS A 43 -13.81 16.12 -11.20
N VAL A 44 -13.60 15.40 -12.32
CA VAL A 44 -12.50 15.72 -13.24
C VAL A 44 -12.69 17.14 -13.81
N LYS A 45 -11.60 17.87 -13.83
CA LYS A 45 -11.47 19.20 -14.39
C LYS A 45 -10.32 19.25 -15.40
N VAL A 46 -10.17 20.36 -16.08
CA VAL A 46 -9.01 20.60 -16.94
C VAL A 46 -7.78 20.86 -16.06
N PHE A 47 -6.66 20.27 -16.43
CA PHE A 47 -5.36 20.45 -15.77
C PHE A 47 -4.36 20.98 -16.79
N ASP A 48 -3.44 21.81 -16.33
CA ASP A 48 -2.45 22.45 -17.20
C ASP A 48 -1.35 21.49 -17.64
N ASP A 49 -1.06 20.48 -16.80
CA ASP A 49 -0.02 19.47 -17.03
C ASP A 49 -0.36 18.12 -16.37
N GLU A 50 0.35 17.08 -16.79
CA GLU A 50 0.18 15.71 -16.30
C GLU A 50 0.56 15.57 -14.82
N SER A 51 1.57 16.28 -14.35
CA SER A 51 2.03 16.23 -12.96
C SER A 51 0.96 16.72 -12.01
N THR A 52 0.33 17.85 -12.34
CA THR A 52 -0.79 18.42 -11.58
C THR A 52 -2.00 17.48 -11.60
N PHE A 53 -2.31 16.89 -12.75
CA PHE A 53 -3.38 15.90 -12.87
C PHE A 53 -3.09 14.66 -12.01
N TRP A 54 -1.87 14.10 -12.09
CA TRP A 54 -1.48 12.92 -11.31
C TRP A 54 -1.53 13.21 -9.80
N SER A 55 -1.03 14.36 -9.37
CA SER A 55 -1.10 14.78 -7.97
C SER A 55 -2.54 14.84 -7.46
N TRP A 56 -3.44 15.42 -8.25
CA TRP A 56 -4.87 15.44 -7.91
C TRP A 56 -5.46 14.02 -7.88
N LEU A 57 -5.14 13.16 -8.85
CA LEU A 57 -5.64 11.80 -8.94
C LEU A 57 -5.22 10.96 -7.72
N THR A 58 -3.98 11.10 -7.27
CA THR A 58 -3.48 10.40 -6.07
C THR A 58 -4.16 10.89 -4.79
N VAL A 59 -4.49 12.16 -4.68
CA VAL A 59 -5.30 12.69 -3.57
C VAL A 59 -6.71 12.09 -3.57
N VAL A 60 -7.35 12.03 -4.73
CA VAL A 60 -8.68 11.40 -4.89
C VAL A 60 -8.61 9.91 -4.48
N ALA A 61 -7.60 9.19 -4.94
CA ALA A 61 -7.41 7.77 -4.63
C ALA A 61 -7.16 7.52 -3.13
N ARG A 62 -6.30 8.31 -2.49
CA ARG A 62 -6.03 8.21 -1.04
C ARG A 62 -7.26 8.53 -0.21
N THR A 63 -8.04 9.52 -0.60
CA THR A 63 -9.29 9.87 0.09
C THR A 63 -10.31 8.74 -0.07
N ALA A 64 -10.43 8.17 -1.26
CA ALA A 64 -11.29 7.01 -1.51
C ALA A 64 -10.89 5.83 -0.62
N PHE A 65 -9.60 5.49 -0.55
CA PHE A 65 -9.08 4.43 0.32
C PHE A 65 -9.38 4.68 1.79
N ALA A 66 -9.17 5.91 2.28
CA ALA A 66 -9.44 6.26 3.68
C ALA A 66 -10.95 6.11 4.02
N ASP A 67 -11.83 6.49 3.10
CA ASP A 67 -13.28 6.39 3.30
C ASP A 67 -13.76 4.93 3.28
N GLU A 68 -13.26 4.12 2.35
CA GLU A 68 -13.58 2.68 2.30
C GLU A 68 -13.05 1.94 3.54
N THR A 69 -11.84 2.27 4.00
CA THR A 69 -11.28 1.70 5.24
C THR A 69 -12.12 2.06 6.46
N LYS A 70 -12.62 3.30 6.56
CA LYS A 70 -13.52 3.72 7.64
C LYS A 70 -14.86 2.99 7.57
N LYS A 71 -15.40 2.81 6.37
CA LYS A 71 -16.65 2.08 6.13
C LYS A 71 -16.51 0.62 6.55
N GLN A 72 -15.43 -0.05 6.14
CA GLN A 72 -15.13 -1.43 6.51
C GLN A 72 -14.95 -1.61 8.02
N ARG A 73 -14.21 -0.70 8.70
CA ARG A 73 -14.05 -0.72 10.16
C ARG A 73 -15.39 -0.56 10.89
N ARG A 74 -16.29 0.30 10.41
CA ARG A 74 -17.62 0.44 10.98
C ARG A 74 -18.45 -0.83 10.82
N TYR A 75 -18.37 -1.46 9.66
CA TYR A 75 -19.05 -2.72 9.37
C TYR A 75 -18.52 -3.85 10.26
N LEU A 76 -17.19 -4.01 10.37
CA LEU A 76 -16.57 -5.00 11.25
C LEU A 76 -16.90 -4.74 12.72
N SER A 77 -16.84 -3.49 13.20
CA SER A 77 -17.26 -3.13 14.56
C SER A 77 -18.74 -3.40 14.82
N PHE A 78 -19.57 -3.29 13.81
CA PHE A 78 -20.97 -3.70 13.89
C PHE A 78 -21.11 -5.22 13.97
N LEU A 79 -20.39 -5.97 13.14
CA LEU A 79 -20.36 -7.45 13.17
C LEU A 79 -19.79 -7.99 14.49
N ASP A 80 -18.71 -7.42 15.02
CA ASP A 80 -18.11 -7.82 16.30
C ASP A 80 -19.09 -7.73 17.49
N ARG A 81 -20.06 -6.84 17.39
CA ARG A 81 -21.16 -6.76 18.38
C ARG A 81 -22.17 -7.90 18.26
N PHE A 82 -22.20 -8.60 17.14
CA PHE A 82 -23.14 -9.69 16.85
C PHE A 82 -22.48 -11.06 16.73
N THR A 83 -21.17 -11.13 16.53
CA THR A 83 -20.45 -12.42 16.36
C THR A 83 -19.10 -12.34 17.05
N SER A 84 -18.98 -12.96 18.22
CA SER A 84 -17.68 -13.33 18.75
C SER A 84 -17.10 -14.44 17.90
N GLN A 85 -15.93 -14.20 17.32
CA GLN A 85 -15.06 -15.14 16.58
C GLN A 85 -15.37 -15.36 15.11
N ALA A 86 -14.52 -14.76 14.27
CA ALA A 86 -13.96 -15.43 13.08
C ALA A 86 -12.76 -14.60 12.56
N SER A 87 -11.59 -15.23 12.57
CA SER A 87 -10.40 -14.76 11.85
C SER A 87 -10.59 -15.02 10.36
N VAL A 88 -10.43 -13.99 9.52
CA VAL A 88 -10.45 -14.12 8.07
C VAL A 88 -9.01 -14.12 7.57
N GLU A 89 -8.58 -15.26 7.02
CA GLU A 89 -7.38 -15.34 6.19
C GLU A 89 -7.70 -14.75 4.80
N LEU A 90 -6.83 -13.86 4.33
CA LEU A 90 -6.95 -13.23 3.03
C LEU A 90 -6.14 -14.02 1.99
N ASP A 91 -6.84 -14.54 1.01
CA ASP A 91 -6.24 -15.12 -0.19
C ASP A 91 -6.15 -14.02 -1.26
N GLY A 92 -4.92 -13.78 -1.75
CA GLY A 92 -4.62 -12.72 -2.71
C GLY A 92 -4.15 -13.27 -4.04
N SER A 93 -4.81 -12.86 -5.12
CA SER A 93 -4.34 -13.09 -6.49
C SER A 93 -4.10 -11.75 -7.19
N THR A 94 -2.83 -11.34 -7.28
CA THR A 94 -2.39 -10.16 -8.03
C THR A 94 -2.05 -10.53 -9.47
N ASP A 95 -2.26 -9.59 -10.41
CA ASP A 95 -1.70 -9.72 -11.76
C ASP A 95 -0.17 -9.89 -11.68
N PRO A 96 0.40 -10.99 -12.25
CA PRO A 96 1.82 -11.32 -12.11
C PRO A 96 2.79 -10.21 -12.52
N GLN A 97 2.44 -9.38 -13.49
CA GLN A 97 3.28 -8.27 -13.94
C GLN A 97 3.34 -7.11 -12.93
N THR A 98 2.22 -6.82 -12.30
CA THR A 98 2.14 -5.78 -11.26
C THR A 98 2.92 -6.18 -10.03
N ASP A 99 2.82 -7.45 -9.63
CA ASP A 99 3.53 -7.99 -8.47
C ASP A 99 5.05 -7.99 -8.68
N GLU A 100 5.52 -8.39 -9.86
CA GLU A 100 6.94 -8.35 -10.22
C GLU A 100 7.52 -6.93 -10.19
N GLN A 101 6.79 -5.94 -10.69
CA GLN A 101 7.24 -4.54 -10.69
C GLN A 101 7.31 -3.95 -9.28
N LEU A 102 6.30 -4.20 -8.45
CA LEU A 102 6.30 -3.78 -7.05
C LEU A 102 7.36 -4.52 -6.23
N GLY A 103 7.59 -5.80 -6.52
CA GLY A 103 8.65 -6.59 -5.90
C GLY A 103 10.04 -6.02 -6.19
N LYS A 104 10.35 -5.69 -7.45
CA LYS A 104 11.62 -5.04 -7.84
C LYS A 104 11.79 -3.66 -7.20
N LEU A 105 10.71 -2.88 -7.11
CA LEU A 105 10.70 -1.59 -6.46
C LEU A 105 11.01 -1.72 -4.96
N LEU A 106 10.32 -2.63 -4.28
CA LEU A 106 10.53 -2.93 -2.86
C LEU A 106 11.96 -3.40 -2.60
N GLU A 107 12.47 -4.33 -3.40
CA GLU A 107 13.84 -4.87 -3.28
C GLU A 107 14.88 -3.76 -3.37
N ARG A 108 14.72 -2.81 -4.30
CA ARG A 108 15.60 -1.66 -4.44
C ARG A 108 15.61 -0.78 -3.19
N HIS A 109 14.44 -0.49 -2.65
CA HIS A 109 14.32 0.32 -1.43
C HIS A 109 14.80 -0.43 -0.19
N VAL A 110 14.62 -1.75 -0.10
CA VAL A 110 15.21 -2.56 0.98
C VAL A 110 16.73 -2.51 0.93
N LYS A 111 17.34 -2.59 -0.26
CA LYS A 111 18.81 -2.47 -0.44
C LYS A 111 19.35 -1.09 -0.05
N SER A 112 18.51 -0.05 -0.07
CA SER A 112 18.89 1.32 0.35
C SER A 112 18.76 1.58 1.86
N LEU A 113 18.21 0.65 2.62
CA LEU A 113 18.11 0.75 4.07
C LEU A 113 19.49 0.66 4.74
N GLN A 114 19.58 1.12 5.99
CA GLN A 114 20.79 0.90 6.78
C GLN A 114 21.01 -0.60 7.06
N PRO A 115 22.26 -1.07 7.22
CA PRO A 115 22.57 -2.49 7.39
C PRO A 115 21.79 -3.18 8.52
N ASP A 116 21.59 -2.49 9.64
CA ASP A 116 20.82 -2.98 10.78
C ASP A 116 19.30 -3.05 10.50
N GLU A 117 18.79 -2.14 9.69
CA GLU A 117 17.40 -2.16 9.21
C GLU A 117 17.19 -3.31 8.21
N GLN A 118 18.14 -3.51 7.27
CA GLN A 118 18.12 -4.63 6.32
C GLN A 118 18.14 -5.98 7.06
N HIS A 119 19.04 -6.12 8.03
CA HIS A 119 19.12 -7.33 8.84
C HIS A 119 17.79 -7.63 9.53
N LEU A 120 17.15 -6.63 10.12
CA LEU A 120 15.88 -6.80 10.80
C LEU A 120 14.75 -7.21 9.85
N VAL A 121 14.71 -6.64 8.65
CA VAL A 121 13.77 -7.02 7.58
C VAL A 121 14.02 -8.47 7.16
N GLU A 122 15.27 -8.85 6.94
CA GLU A 122 15.65 -10.22 6.59
C GLU A 122 15.19 -11.23 7.62
N GLN A 123 15.50 -10.99 8.90
CA GLN A 123 15.11 -11.90 9.99
C GLN A 123 13.60 -12.07 10.08
N LYS A 124 12.85 -10.96 9.98
CA LYS A 124 11.39 -10.98 10.16
C LYS A 124 10.64 -11.54 8.96
N TYR A 125 10.96 -11.07 7.73
CA TYR A 125 10.13 -11.34 6.56
C TYR A 125 10.67 -12.48 5.67
N PHE A 126 11.97 -12.61 5.54
CA PHE A 126 12.57 -13.68 4.73
C PHE A 126 12.78 -14.96 5.55
N LYS A 127 13.33 -14.86 6.75
CA LYS A 127 13.52 -16.01 7.65
C LYS A 127 12.31 -16.31 8.52
N ARG A 128 11.26 -15.49 8.48
CA ARG A 128 9.98 -15.65 9.20
C ARG A 128 10.13 -15.87 10.71
N ARG A 129 11.16 -15.28 11.31
CA ARG A 129 11.42 -15.45 12.75
C ARG A 129 10.39 -14.68 13.59
N ALA A 130 10.11 -15.21 14.78
CA ALA A 130 9.26 -14.53 15.74
C ALA A 130 9.96 -13.27 16.29
N VAL A 131 9.20 -12.22 16.59
CA VAL A 131 9.73 -10.96 17.16
C VAL A 131 10.49 -11.23 18.46
N ARG A 132 10.00 -12.17 19.28
CA ARG A 132 10.64 -12.59 20.53
C ARG A 132 12.06 -13.13 20.31
N GLU A 133 12.26 -13.96 19.29
CA GLU A 133 13.58 -14.53 18.96
C GLU A 133 14.55 -13.45 18.49
N ILE A 134 14.07 -12.54 17.65
CA ILE A 134 14.87 -11.40 17.17
C ILE A 134 15.25 -10.48 18.34
N ALA A 135 14.31 -10.21 19.25
CA ALA A 135 14.55 -9.39 20.44
C ALA A 135 15.60 -10.02 21.36
N GLY A 136 15.54 -11.35 21.54
CA GLY A 136 16.54 -12.09 22.33
C GLY A 136 17.95 -12.02 21.71
N GLU A 137 18.07 -12.18 20.40
CA GLU A 137 19.35 -12.10 19.68
C GLU A 137 19.94 -10.68 19.74
N LEU A 138 19.11 -9.66 19.57
CA LEU A 138 19.53 -8.25 19.61
C LEU A 138 19.64 -7.70 21.04
N GLN A 139 19.42 -8.51 22.06
CA GLN A 139 19.43 -8.12 23.48
C GLN A 139 18.57 -6.89 23.77
N THR A 140 17.36 -6.86 23.18
CA THR A 140 16.40 -5.76 23.27
C THR A 140 15.00 -6.28 23.60
N THR A 141 14.03 -5.39 23.69
CA THR A 141 12.63 -5.76 23.96
C THR A 141 11.85 -6.02 22.66
N GLU A 142 10.84 -6.90 22.73
CA GLU A 142 9.92 -7.14 21.62
C GLU A 142 9.28 -5.84 21.13
N LYS A 143 8.88 -4.96 22.05
CA LYS A 143 8.32 -3.65 21.74
C LYS A 143 9.28 -2.75 20.96
N ALA A 144 10.57 -2.80 21.27
CA ALA A 144 11.59 -2.05 20.53
C ALA A 144 11.76 -2.58 19.11
N VAL A 145 11.77 -3.91 18.92
CA VAL A 145 11.81 -4.56 17.61
C VAL A 145 10.57 -4.19 16.79
N GLU A 146 9.37 -4.30 17.35
CA GLU A 146 8.13 -3.92 16.66
C GLU A 146 8.09 -2.45 16.25
N SER A 147 8.53 -1.56 17.15
CA SER A 147 8.63 -0.12 16.86
C SER A 147 9.60 0.16 15.72
N LYS A 148 10.75 -0.52 15.69
CA LYS A 148 11.75 -0.38 14.62
C LYS A 148 11.20 -0.93 13.30
N LEU A 149 10.57 -2.10 13.28
CA LEU A 149 9.90 -2.66 12.11
C LEU A 149 8.80 -1.74 11.58
N SER A 150 8.02 -1.11 12.46
CA SER A 150 6.98 -0.16 12.07
C SER A 150 7.57 1.07 11.37
N ARG A 151 8.69 1.61 11.87
CA ARG A 151 9.39 2.74 11.24
C ARG A 151 9.96 2.35 9.88
N ILE A 152 10.55 1.16 9.77
CA ILE A 152 11.08 0.65 8.50
C ILE A 152 9.97 0.50 7.47
N ARG A 153 8.82 -0.12 7.84
CA ARG A 153 7.67 -0.23 6.93
C ARG A 153 7.17 1.14 6.46
N LYS A 154 7.10 2.11 7.35
CA LYS A 154 6.72 3.48 6.99
C LYS A 154 7.72 4.09 6.02
N LYS A 155 9.02 3.99 6.30
CA LYS A 155 10.12 4.50 5.45
C LYS A 155 10.06 3.89 4.04
N LEU A 156 9.90 2.57 3.93
CA LEU A 156 9.76 1.87 2.66
C LEU A 156 8.51 2.31 1.90
N LYS A 157 7.37 2.38 2.59
CA LYS A 157 6.12 2.86 1.99
C LYS A 157 6.26 4.28 1.44
N ASP A 158 6.79 5.20 2.23
CA ASP A 158 6.95 6.61 1.84
C ASP A 158 7.89 6.73 0.63
N ALA A 159 9.00 5.97 0.61
CA ALA A 159 9.93 5.93 -0.51
C ALA A 159 9.30 5.35 -1.80
N MET A 160 8.58 4.24 -1.69
CA MET A 160 7.88 3.64 -2.83
C MET A 160 6.80 4.58 -3.38
N LEU A 161 6.04 5.24 -2.51
CA LEU A 161 5.02 6.20 -2.93
C LEU A 161 5.63 7.44 -3.60
N ALA A 162 6.78 7.91 -3.12
CA ALA A 162 7.50 9.02 -3.75
C ALA A 162 7.90 8.65 -5.19
N GLU A 163 8.49 7.47 -5.41
CA GLU A 163 8.88 7.00 -6.74
C GLU A 163 7.67 6.75 -7.67
N LEU A 164 6.56 6.23 -7.14
CA LEU A 164 5.33 6.05 -7.90
C LEU A 164 4.63 7.36 -8.26
N ASN A 165 4.89 8.42 -7.49
CA ASN A 165 4.35 9.77 -7.74
C ASN A 165 5.17 10.57 -8.75
N GLU A 166 6.45 10.21 -8.96
CA GLU A 166 7.26 10.91 -9.96
C GLU A 166 6.69 10.70 -11.36
N PRO A 167 6.51 11.77 -12.15
CA PRO A 167 6.13 11.65 -13.56
C PRO A 167 7.23 10.83 -14.27
N LYS A 168 6.83 9.81 -15.02
CA LYS A 168 7.76 9.15 -15.94
C LYS A 168 7.99 10.11 -17.11
N ASP A 169 9.22 10.59 -17.23
CA ASP A 169 9.70 11.23 -18.46
C ASP A 169 9.59 10.28 -19.65
#